data_097c48ddf54c3a2c589e907efacf91fd
#
_entry.id   097c48ddf54c3a2c589e907efacf91fd
#
_cell.length_a   1.000
_cell.length_b   1.000
_cell.length_c   1.000
_cell.angle_alpha   90.00
_cell.angle_beta   90.00
_cell.angle_gamma   90.00
#
_symmetry.space_group_name_H-M   'P 1'
#
loop_
_entity.id
_entity.type
_entity.pdbx_description
1 polymer ?
#
loop_
_entity_poly.entity_id
_entity_poly.type
_entity_poly.pdbx_seq_one_letter_code
_entity_poly.pdbx_strand_id
1 'polypeptide(L)'
;MKQIGLLFFIFSLLFSVALTSCDSYIDITPKGKITVDSVSQYYQLIADPMRAYYPSSFILLSDDQWAKESEILGKESTSSDGINFTFNEAADRTILADNNLYENMYKNILRSNLVISNIDDAIGDPTLKPLAKAEARAFRAFDHFLAVNTFAKAYDPATAATDGGVCIVDHYDLEAILPKSTVAAVYDFIIKDLEESVELLQEEPVNIYHPNKAFGYALLAKVYLFHRDWEKAKAAAEKAFALNSALVDYNEIRNAGGLARDTKYSKDKNPEVLSYHWMAGWGSGEEICLLHYGMISPELKNLFESNDLRYSLFFRDNASSMVDWFDYGSGAAIWLRANNNIDRFTYMSVGLRTAEVYLILAETNARLGNLSAATDYVNQLRAKRLSGDYAIAQPATQKEMMDQIIVERRNELLFGFNRFFDLKRFNLEPEYQKTIVRQFPVVNITETYPQKTYTLKPDSRLYIIPFPHSARDKNPNLTLNTEE
;
A
#
# COMPACT_ATOMS: atom_id res chain seq x y z
N MET A 1 -30.21 0.88 79.57
CA MET A 1 -29.09 1.39 78.82
C MET A 1 -28.14 0.31 78.21
N LYS A 2 -27.89 -0.82 78.87
CA LYS A 2 -27.01 -1.88 78.34
C LYS A 2 -27.57 -2.67 77.17
N GLN A 3 -28.90 -2.80 77.00
CA GLN A 3 -29.52 -3.50 75.88
C GLN A 3 -29.56 -2.66 74.55
N ILE A 4 -29.60 -1.34 74.63
CA ILE A 4 -29.58 -0.44 73.46
C ILE A 4 -28.18 -0.39 72.83
N GLY A 5 -27.11 -0.46 73.64
CA GLY A 5 -25.74 -0.51 73.17
C GLY A 5 -25.40 -1.80 72.40
N LEU A 6 -25.98 -2.93 72.85
CA LEU A 6 -25.76 -4.23 72.15
C LEU A 6 -26.49 -4.29 70.81
N LEU A 7 -27.64 -3.72 70.69
CA LEU A 7 -28.39 -3.61 69.44
C LEU A 7 -27.67 -2.70 68.39
N PHE A 8 -27.09 -1.60 68.84
CA PHE A 8 -26.28 -0.72 67.98
C PHE A 8 -25.02 -1.38 67.50
N PHE A 9 -24.38 -2.17 68.34
CA PHE A 9 -23.15 -2.91 67.97
C PHE A 9 -23.44 -4.04 66.98
N ILE A 10 -24.55 -4.75 67.12
CA ILE A 10 -24.97 -5.80 66.18
C ILE A 10 -25.40 -5.17 64.86
N PHE A 11 -26.06 -4.01 64.84
CA PHE A 11 -26.45 -3.31 63.63
C PHE A 11 -25.22 -2.73 62.87
N SER A 12 -24.20 -2.25 63.61
CA SER A 12 -22.95 -1.78 63.04
C SER A 12 -22.15 -2.92 62.45
N LEU A 13 -22.15 -4.10 63.04
CA LEU A 13 -21.43 -5.29 62.55
C LEU A 13 -22.12 -5.89 61.32
N LEU A 14 -23.46 -5.83 61.24
CA LEU A 14 -24.23 -6.26 60.07
C LEU A 14 -24.07 -5.29 58.88
N PHE A 15 -23.87 -4.00 59.17
CA PHE A 15 -23.65 -3.01 58.12
C PHE A 15 -22.24 -3.07 57.50
N SER A 16 -21.24 -3.51 58.27
CA SER A 16 -19.88 -3.69 57.74
C SER A 16 -19.70 -4.93 56.87
N VAL A 17 -20.57 -5.95 57.00
CA VAL A 17 -20.55 -7.14 56.13
C VAL A 17 -21.27 -6.91 54.80
N ALA A 18 -22.14 -5.91 54.72
CA ALA A 18 -22.85 -5.55 53.49
C ALA A 18 -22.03 -4.71 52.49
N LEU A 19 -20.80 -4.31 52.84
CA LEU A 19 -19.91 -3.53 51.99
C LEU A 19 -18.84 -4.37 51.27
N THR A 20 -18.84 -5.69 51.41
CA THR A 20 -18.07 -6.53 50.51
C THR A 20 -18.84 -6.66 49.21
N SER A 21 -18.74 -5.62 48.38
CA SER A 21 -19.17 -5.64 46.98
C SER A 21 -18.36 -6.72 46.29
N CYS A 22 -19.03 -7.72 45.75
CA CYS A 22 -18.39 -8.69 44.85
C CYS A 22 -17.94 -7.95 43.61
N ASP A 23 -16.65 -7.74 43.43
CA ASP A 23 -16.06 -7.20 42.17
C ASP A 23 -16.46 -8.04 40.95
N SER A 24 -16.82 -9.32 41.16
CA SER A 24 -17.31 -10.21 40.10
C SER A 24 -18.69 -9.84 39.52
N TYR A 25 -19.46 -8.90 40.11
CA TYR A 25 -20.76 -8.50 39.61
C TYR A 25 -20.67 -7.30 38.63
N ILE A 26 -19.49 -6.68 38.57
CA ILE A 26 -19.26 -5.51 37.65
C ILE A 26 -18.63 -5.96 36.34
N ASP A 27 -18.09 -7.19 36.31
CA ASP A 27 -17.42 -7.74 35.12
C ASP A 27 -18.42 -8.46 34.18
N ILE A 28 -19.51 -7.76 33.83
CA ILE A 28 -20.44 -8.24 32.80
C ILE A 28 -19.93 -7.78 31.44
N THR A 29 -19.25 -8.67 30.73
CA THR A 29 -18.98 -8.46 29.32
C THR A 29 -20.33 -8.28 28.59
N PRO A 30 -20.59 -7.13 27.95
CA PRO A 30 -21.83 -6.90 27.23
C PRO A 30 -22.04 -8.01 26.19
N LYS A 31 -23.24 -8.60 26.14
CA LYS A 31 -23.58 -9.63 25.14
C LYS A 31 -23.26 -9.13 23.74
N GLY A 32 -22.40 -9.83 23.04
CA GLY A 32 -21.95 -9.50 21.68
C GLY A 32 -20.64 -8.73 21.60
N LYS A 33 -19.95 -8.44 22.69
CA LYS A 33 -18.56 -7.96 22.69
C LYS A 33 -17.64 -9.11 23.13
N ILE A 34 -16.68 -9.43 22.27
CA ILE A 34 -15.58 -10.34 22.62
C ILE A 34 -14.46 -9.47 23.17
N THR A 35 -14.09 -9.69 24.42
CA THR A 35 -12.86 -9.11 24.98
C THR A 35 -11.70 -9.93 24.44
N VAL A 36 -10.74 -9.28 23.80
CA VAL A 36 -9.52 -9.94 23.34
C VAL A 36 -8.58 -10.04 24.55
N ASP A 37 -8.34 -11.25 25.03
CA ASP A 37 -7.54 -11.52 26.24
C ASP A 37 -6.51 -12.64 26.05
N SER A 38 -6.58 -13.38 24.95
CA SER A 38 -5.67 -14.50 24.70
C SER A 38 -4.68 -14.23 23.56
N VAL A 39 -3.49 -14.84 23.68
CA VAL A 39 -2.43 -14.76 22.66
C VAL A 39 -2.94 -15.18 21.29
N SER A 40 -3.75 -16.23 21.21
CA SER A 40 -4.29 -16.69 19.92
C SER A 40 -5.23 -15.68 19.25
N GLN A 41 -6.06 -14.98 20.05
CA GLN A 41 -6.95 -13.93 19.53
C GLN A 41 -6.14 -12.72 19.03
N TYR A 42 -5.14 -12.25 19.78
CA TYR A 42 -4.24 -11.18 19.34
C TYR A 42 -3.49 -11.59 18.07
N TYR A 43 -3.01 -12.82 17.99
CA TYR A 43 -2.31 -13.33 16.80
C TYR A 43 -3.22 -13.39 15.57
N GLN A 44 -4.49 -13.79 15.74
CA GLN A 44 -5.47 -13.75 14.66
C GLN A 44 -5.82 -12.33 14.18
N LEU A 45 -5.78 -11.32 15.05
CA LEU A 45 -6.01 -9.92 14.66
C LEU A 45 -4.95 -9.40 13.68
N ILE A 46 -3.73 -9.92 13.74
CA ILE A 46 -2.65 -9.50 12.83
C ILE A 46 -2.92 -10.00 11.42
N ALA A 47 -3.31 -11.26 11.29
CA ALA A 47 -3.54 -11.95 10.01
C ALA A 47 -4.94 -11.74 9.44
N ASP A 48 -5.56 -10.59 9.66
CA ASP A 48 -6.90 -10.31 9.14
C ASP A 48 -6.91 -10.31 7.60
N PRO A 49 -7.55 -11.32 6.96
CA PRO A 49 -7.68 -11.35 5.51
C PRO A 49 -8.46 -10.15 4.95
N MET A 50 -9.21 -9.45 5.79
CA MET A 50 -9.97 -8.24 5.45
C MET A 50 -9.17 -6.96 5.69
N ARG A 51 -7.86 -7.04 5.94
CA ARG A 51 -6.99 -5.87 5.96
C ARG A 51 -6.94 -5.26 4.58
N ALA A 52 -7.82 -4.31 4.36
CA ALA A 52 -8.08 -3.71 3.06
C ALA A 52 -7.48 -2.30 2.97
N TYR A 53 -6.97 -1.98 1.79
CA TYR A 53 -6.56 -0.63 1.40
C TYR A 53 -7.41 -0.21 0.22
N TYR A 54 -8.05 0.94 0.31
CA TYR A 54 -8.88 1.43 -0.79
C TYR A 54 -7.99 2.19 -1.77
N PRO A 55 -7.95 1.81 -3.05
CA PRO A 55 -7.35 2.65 -4.06
C PRO A 55 -8.20 3.91 -4.14
N SER A 56 -7.57 5.01 -3.90
CA SER A 56 -8.18 6.32 -4.00
C SER A 56 -7.93 6.89 -5.40
N SER A 57 -8.75 7.84 -5.79
CA SER A 57 -8.59 8.57 -7.06
C SER A 57 -7.20 9.20 -7.27
N PHE A 58 -6.38 9.33 -6.22
CA PHE A 58 -5.04 9.87 -6.34
C PHE A 58 -4.10 9.02 -7.22
N ILE A 59 -4.39 7.72 -7.42
CA ILE A 59 -3.63 6.90 -8.36
C ILE A 59 -3.75 7.40 -9.80
N LEU A 60 -4.83 8.16 -10.10
CA LEU A 60 -5.02 8.84 -11.38
C LEU A 60 -4.05 10.01 -11.59
N LEU A 61 -3.32 10.43 -10.56
CA LEU A 61 -2.20 11.39 -10.66
C LEU A 61 -0.91 10.73 -11.19
N SER A 62 -1.02 9.59 -11.86
CA SER A 62 0.11 8.90 -12.48
C SER A 62 -0.06 8.83 -14.00
N ASP A 63 1.04 8.58 -14.71
CA ASP A 63 1.07 8.40 -16.15
C ASP A 63 0.68 6.96 -16.59
N ASP A 64 0.50 6.05 -15.64
CA ASP A 64 0.14 4.66 -15.91
C ASP A 64 -1.37 4.41 -15.90
N GLN A 65 -2.12 5.21 -15.15
CA GLN A 65 -3.55 5.00 -14.97
C GLN A 65 -4.39 5.78 -16.00
N TRP A 66 -5.52 5.18 -16.36
CA TRP A 66 -6.51 5.79 -17.24
C TRP A 66 -7.91 5.75 -16.62
N ALA A 67 -8.83 6.55 -17.14
CA ALA A 67 -10.21 6.58 -16.69
C ALA A 67 -11.16 6.64 -17.89
N LYS A 68 -12.43 6.29 -17.66
CA LYS A 68 -13.49 6.38 -18.66
C LYS A 68 -13.92 7.82 -18.89
N GLU A 69 -14.29 8.13 -20.11
CA GLU A 69 -14.83 9.45 -20.48
C GLU A 69 -16.06 9.83 -19.63
N SER A 70 -16.97 8.90 -19.40
CA SER A 70 -18.19 9.13 -18.60
C SER A 70 -17.92 9.43 -17.11
N GLU A 71 -16.75 9.09 -16.60
CA GLU A 71 -16.35 9.35 -15.22
C GLU A 71 -15.66 10.70 -15.05
N ILE A 72 -15.08 11.24 -16.13
CA ILE A 72 -14.27 12.46 -16.10
C ILE A 72 -14.98 13.65 -16.73
N LEU A 73 -15.57 13.48 -17.94
CA LEU A 73 -16.14 14.58 -18.68
C LEU A 73 -17.30 15.25 -17.93
N GLY A 74 -17.23 16.56 -17.79
CA GLY A 74 -18.16 17.35 -17.01
C GLY A 74 -17.99 17.28 -15.49
N LYS A 75 -16.97 16.57 -14.99
CA LYS A 75 -16.68 16.37 -13.56
C LYS A 75 -15.28 16.82 -13.14
N GLU A 76 -14.55 17.53 -14.02
CA GLU A 76 -13.16 17.93 -13.85
C GLU A 76 -12.91 18.84 -12.63
N SER A 77 -13.98 19.41 -12.05
CA SER A 77 -13.90 20.25 -10.86
C SER A 77 -14.83 19.78 -9.72
N THR A 78 -15.57 18.68 -9.90
CA THR A 78 -16.64 18.28 -8.98
C THR A 78 -16.49 16.85 -8.44
N SER A 79 -15.64 16.02 -9.01
CA SER A 79 -15.34 14.69 -8.50
C SER A 79 -13.85 14.50 -8.24
N SER A 80 -13.50 13.64 -7.27
CA SER A 80 -12.11 13.30 -6.97
C SER A 80 -11.40 12.73 -8.20
N ASP A 81 -12.08 11.86 -8.95
CA ASP A 81 -11.53 11.26 -10.17
C ASP A 81 -11.29 12.33 -11.26
N GLY A 82 -12.29 13.21 -11.49
CA GLY A 82 -12.16 14.30 -12.46
C GLY A 82 -11.02 15.24 -12.12
N ILE A 83 -10.93 15.69 -10.88
CA ILE A 83 -9.89 16.61 -10.39
C ILE A 83 -8.50 15.97 -10.52
N ASN A 84 -8.33 14.74 -10.04
CA ASN A 84 -7.04 14.06 -10.07
C ASN A 84 -6.64 13.66 -11.50
N PHE A 85 -7.57 13.16 -12.30
CA PHE A 85 -7.29 12.76 -13.67
C PHE A 85 -6.93 13.95 -14.59
N THR A 86 -7.54 15.10 -14.37
CA THR A 86 -7.29 16.32 -15.16
C THR A 86 -6.25 17.25 -14.55
N PHE A 87 -5.61 16.82 -13.45
CA PHE A 87 -4.57 17.60 -12.78
C PHE A 87 -5.02 19.01 -12.38
N ASN A 88 -6.25 19.12 -11.87
CA ASN A 88 -6.85 20.41 -11.53
C ASN A 88 -6.34 20.95 -10.19
N GLU A 89 -5.23 21.69 -10.21
CA GLU A 89 -4.65 22.33 -9.02
C GLU A 89 -5.52 23.43 -8.40
N ALA A 90 -6.44 24.00 -9.16
CA ALA A 90 -7.33 25.07 -8.67
C ALA A 90 -8.49 24.54 -7.83
N ALA A 91 -8.77 23.24 -7.87
CA ALA A 91 -9.86 22.64 -7.12
C ALA A 91 -9.51 22.54 -5.62
N ASP A 92 -10.54 22.73 -4.77
CA ASP A 92 -10.43 22.43 -3.34
C ASP A 92 -10.53 20.91 -3.14
N ARG A 93 -9.38 20.26 -3.01
CA ARG A 93 -9.28 18.81 -2.82
C ARG A 93 -9.63 18.35 -1.41
N THR A 94 -9.66 19.26 -0.43
CA THR A 94 -9.96 18.90 0.97
C THR A 94 -11.42 18.45 1.12
N ILE A 95 -12.33 18.97 0.31
CA ILE A 95 -13.74 18.56 0.27
C ILE A 95 -13.90 17.15 -0.28
N LEU A 96 -13.01 16.76 -1.20
CA LEU A 96 -13.04 15.49 -1.93
C LEU A 96 -12.04 14.46 -1.35
N ALA A 97 -11.39 14.80 -0.24
CA ALA A 97 -10.42 13.90 0.40
C ALA A 97 -11.09 12.59 0.82
N ASP A 98 -10.44 11.49 0.47
CA ASP A 98 -10.94 10.15 0.72
C ASP A 98 -10.79 9.78 2.20
N ASN A 99 -11.88 9.84 2.94
CA ASN A 99 -11.92 9.44 4.34
C ASN A 99 -11.55 7.97 4.52
N ASN A 100 -11.98 7.09 3.61
CA ASN A 100 -11.79 5.65 3.76
C ASN A 100 -10.31 5.27 3.75
N LEU A 101 -9.51 5.88 2.86
CA LEU A 101 -8.07 5.60 2.78
C LEU A 101 -7.36 5.95 4.10
N TYR A 102 -7.59 7.17 4.61
CA TYR A 102 -7.00 7.64 5.87
C TYR A 102 -7.46 6.78 7.05
N GLU A 103 -8.76 6.61 7.19
CA GLU A 103 -9.37 5.85 8.30
C GLU A 103 -8.88 4.39 8.32
N ASN A 104 -8.76 3.72 7.17
CA ASN A 104 -8.28 2.34 7.12
C ASN A 104 -6.81 2.21 7.49
N MET A 105 -5.95 3.12 7.02
CA MET A 105 -4.54 3.12 7.43
C MET A 105 -4.41 3.26 8.96
N TYR A 106 -5.07 4.26 9.55
CA TYR A 106 -4.99 4.48 11.00
C TYR A 106 -5.73 3.43 11.83
N LYS A 107 -6.80 2.84 11.32
CA LYS A 107 -7.45 1.67 11.93
C LYS A 107 -6.51 0.46 11.98
N ASN A 108 -5.75 0.24 10.92
CA ASN A 108 -4.75 -0.84 10.89
C ASN A 108 -3.58 -0.56 11.85
N ILE A 109 -3.12 0.69 11.96
CA ILE A 109 -2.12 1.12 12.94
C ILE A 109 -2.63 0.87 14.37
N LEU A 110 -3.86 1.28 14.68
CA LEU A 110 -4.48 1.05 16.01
C LEU A 110 -4.62 -0.44 16.31
N ARG A 111 -4.96 -1.27 15.32
CA ARG A 111 -5.01 -2.73 15.48
C ARG A 111 -3.63 -3.30 15.83
N SER A 112 -2.59 -2.85 15.16
CA SER A 112 -1.20 -3.24 15.48
C SER A 112 -0.81 -2.80 16.88
N ASN A 113 -1.16 -1.59 17.29
CA ASN A 113 -0.91 -1.06 18.63
C ASN A 113 -1.68 -1.82 19.72
N LEU A 114 -2.92 -2.25 19.42
CA LEU A 114 -3.69 -3.08 20.34
C LEU A 114 -2.94 -4.38 20.69
N VAL A 115 -2.36 -5.02 19.67
CA VAL A 115 -1.53 -6.22 19.88
C VAL A 115 -0.26 -5.87 20.66
N ILE A 116 0.50 -4.87 20.22
CA ILE A 116 1.79 -4.49 20.82
C ILE A 116 1.63 -4.15 22.31
N SER A 117 0.56 -3.43 22.67
CA SER A 117 0.34 -2.96 24.04
C SER A 117 -0.15 -4.03 25.01
N ASN A 118 -0.84 -5.07 24.53
CA ASN A 118 -1.55 -5.99 25.41
C ASN A 118 -1.07 -7.45 25.34
N ILE A 119 -0.28 -7.83 24.33
CA ILE A 119 0.10 -9.22 24.11
C ILE A 119 0.94 -9.82 25.27
N ASP A 120 1.72 -8.98 25.96
CA ASP A 120 2.59 -9.44 27.03
C ASP A 120 1.78 -9.96 28.25
N ASP A 121 0.61 -9.38 28.51
CA ASP A 121 -0.29 -9.77 29.61
C ASP A 121 -1.33 -10.82 29.18
N ALA A 122 -1.41 -11.14 27.86
CA ALA A 122 -2.40 -12.07 27.34
C ALA A 122 -2.19 -13.50 27.83
N ILE A 123 -3.31 -14.23 28.03
CA ILE A 123 -3.33 -15.63 28.45
C ILE A 123 -3.03 -16.54 27.25
N GLY A 124 -2.18 -17.54 27.42
CA GLY A 124 -1.91 -18.54 26.40
C GLY A 124 -0.43 -18.77 26.15
N ASP A 125 -0.07 -19.21 24.94
CA ASP A 125 1.29 -19.62 24.61
C ASP A 125 2.29 -18.45 24.67
N PRO A 126 3.22 -18.45 25.64
CA PRO A 126 4.17 -17.35 25.77
C PRO A 126 5.18 -17.30 24.61
N THR A 127 5.37 -18.38 23.85
CA THR A 127 6.36 -18.44 22.74
C THR A 127 5.90 -17.65 21.54
N LEU A 128 4.58 -17.45 21.38
CA LEU A 128 4.00 -16.65 20.30
C LEU A 128 3.98 -15.14 20.60
N LYS A 129 4.18 -14.71 21.84
CA LYS A 129 4.10 -13.28 22.20
C LYS A 129 5.14 -12.42 21.47
N PRO A 130 6.44 -12.79 21.46
CA PRO A 130 7.44 -12.02 20.72
C PRO A 130 7.18 -11.98 19.22
N LEU A 131 6.74 -13.10 18.64
CA LEU A 131 6.39 -13.19 17.22
C LEU A 131 5.20 -12.29 16.89
N ALA A 132 4.10 -12.37 17.64
CA ALA A 132 2.92 -11.54 17.41
C ALA A 132 3.24 -10.05 17.53
N LYS A 133 4.09 -9.67 18.48
CA LYS A 133 4.56 -8.28 18.63
C LYS A 133 5.42 -7.84 17.45
N ALA A 134 6.30 -8.70 16.94
CA ALA A 134 7.13 -8.43 15.78
C ALA A 134 6.28 -8.27 14.49
N GLU A 135 5.32 -9.16 14.27
CA GLU A 135 4.40 -9.08 13.14
C GLU A 135 3.55 -7.80 13.19
N ALA A 136 3.05 -7.43 14.36
CA ALA A 136 2.29 -6.21 14.56
C ALA A 136 3.13 -4.95 14.28
N ARG A 137 4.42 -4.92 14.70
CA ARG A 137 5.34 -3.82 14.38
C ARG A 137 5.64 -3.73 12.88
N ALA A 138 5.88 -4.85 12.21
CA ALA A 138 6.12 -4.87 10.77
C ALA A 138 4.93 -4.29 10.00
N PHE A 139 3.70 -4.62 10.38
CA PHE A 139 2.51 -4.05 9.76
C PHE A 139 2.25 -2.61 10.17
N ARG A 140 2.55 -2.19 11.39
CA ARG A 140 2.47 -0.79 11.80
C ARG A 140 3.44 0.09 10.99
N ALA A 141 4.64 -0.42 10.75
CA ALA A 141 5.63 0.23 9.90
C ALA A 141 5.14 0.35 8.45
N PHE A 142 4.52 -0.71 7.90
CA PHE A 142 3.94 -0.70 6.57
C PHE A 142 2.84 0.36 6.42
N ASP A 143 1.91 0.44 7.38
CA ASP A 143 0.83 1.44 7.34
C ASP A 143 1.35 2.87 7.47
N HIS A 144 2.33 3.14 8.35
CA HIS A 144 2.96 4.46 8.43
C HIS A 144 3.73 4.82 7.16
N PHE A 145 4.38 3.84 6.50
CA PHE A 145 5.04 4.04 5.22
C PHE A 145 4.03 4.44 4.12
N LEU A 146 2.88 3.78 4.05
CA LEU A 146 1.82 4.16 3.12
C LEU A 146 1.28 5.56 3.45
N ALA A 147 1.05 5.84 4.72
CA ALA A 147 0.50 7.12 5.16
C ALA A 147 1.44 8.30 4.83
N VAL A 148 2.73 8.22 5.18
CA VAL A 148 3.67 9.32 4.92
C VAL A 148 3.86 9.56 3.43
N ASN A 149 3.94 8.49 2.62
CA ASN A 149 4.09 8.64 1.17
C ASN A 149 2.80 9.11 0.47
N THR A 150 1.64 8.97 1.11
CA THR A 150 0.37 9.49 0.60
C THR A 150 0.17 10.96 0.98
N PHE A 151 0.30 11.29 2.25
CA PHE A 151 -0.14 12.57 2.83
C PHE A 151 0.97 13.62 3.00
N ALA A 152 2.23 13.26 2.77
CA ALA A 152 3.39 14.16 2.91
C ALA A 152 4.21 14.23 1.62
N LYS A 153 5.22 15.09 1.60
CA LYS A 153 6.23 15.12 0.53
C LYS A 153 7.03 13.81 0.50
N ALA A 154 7.68 13.52 -0.62
CA ALA A 154 8.69 12.48 -0.67
C ALA A 154 9.86 12.83 0.27
N TYR A 155 10.53 11.83 0.82
CA TYR A 155 11.70 12.06 1.67
C TYR A 155 12.83 12.72 0.89
N ASP A 156 13.16 13.94 1.23
CA ASP A 156 14.33 14.67 0.76
C ASP A 156 15.26 14.92 1.95
N PRO A 157 16.51 14.41 1.96
CA PRO A 157 17.44 14.61 3.06
C PRO A 157 17.67 16.09 3.42
N ALA A 158 17.47 17.01 2.47
CA ALA A 158 17.64 18.44 2.69
C ALA A 158 16.49 19.08 3.48
N THR A 159 15.27 18.54 3.39
CA THR A 159 14.06 19.18 3.94
C THR A 159 13.23 18.29 4.86
N ALA A 160 13.45 16.96 4.86
CA ALA A 160 12.62 15.99 5.60
C ALA A 160 12.53 16.29 7.11
N ALA A 161 13.54 16.93 7.71
CA ALA A 161 13.54 17.31 9.12
C ALA A 161 12.57 18.46 9.45
N THR A 162 12.09 19.19 8.44
CA THR A 162 11.16 20.31 8.56
C THR A 162 9.86 20.12 7.80
N ASP A 163 9.86 19.27 6.76
CA ASP A 163 8.63 18.97 6.01
C ASP A 163 7.62 18.27 6.92
N GLY A 164 6.36 18.72 6.86
CA GLY A 164 5.26 18.10 7.58
C GLY A 164 5.00 16.68 7.10
N GLY A 165 4.98 15.74 8.05
CA GLY A 165 4.69 14.34 7.83
C GLY A 165 3.26 13.97 8.23
N VAL A 166 3.12 12.90 9.01
CA VAL A 166 1.86 12.37 9.52
C VAL A 166 1.93 12.17 11.03
N CYS A 167 0.81 11.92 11.69
CA CYS A 167 0.82 11.56 13.11
C CYS A 167 1.46 10.18 13.30
N ILE A 168 2.43 10.08 14.22
CA ILE A 168 2.97 8.80 14.67
C ILE A 168 2.07 8.31 15.80
N VAL A 169 1.44 7.14 15.61
CA VAL A 169 0.62 6.49 16.64
C VAL A 169 1.39 5.26 17.10
N ASP A 170 2.08 5.37 18.22
CA ASP A 170 3.02 4.37 18.74
C ASP A 170 2.42 3.45 19.82
N HIS A 171 1.25 3.79 20.35
CA HIS A 171 0.53 3.02 21.38
C HIS A 171 -0.98 3.00 21.12
N TYR A 172 -1.70 2.14 21.84
CA TYR A 172 -3.15 2.02 21.74
C TYR A 172 -3.84 3.01 22.69
N ASP A 173 -4.34 4.10 22.12
CA ASP A 173 -5.17 5.08 22.80
C ASP A 173 -6.18 5.66 21.79
N LEU A 174 -7.47 5.49 22.08
CA LEU A 174 -8.56 5.96 21.21
C LEU A 174 -8.90 7.44 21.39
N GLU A 175 -8.45 8.04 22.48
CA GLU A 175 -8.72 9.45 22.82
C GLU A 175 -7.53 10.37 22.50
N ALA A 176 -6.40 9.82 22.06
CA ALA A 176 -5.19 10.59 21.81
C ALA A 176 -5.35 11.56 20.65
N ILE A 177 -5.09 12.83 20.90
CA ILE A 177 -5.00 13.90 19.89
C ILE A 177 -3.51 14.19 19.65
N LEU A 178 -2.93 13.48 18.69
CA LEU A 178 -1.49 13.52 18.43
C LEU A 178 -1.11 14.63 17.46
N PRO A 179 0.02 15.33 17.69
CA PRO A 179 0.54 16.26 16.71
C PRO A 179 1.07 15.53 15.47
N LYS A 180 1.10 16.24 14.35
CA LYS A 180 1.77 15.81 13.15
C LYS A 180 3.29 15.82 13.39
N SER A 181 3.97 14.76 12.96
CA SER A 181 5.44 14.63 13.02
C SER A 181 6.08 15.12 11.71
N THR A 182 7.39 15.30 11.69
CA THR A 182 8.11 15.57 10.44
C THR A 182 8.25 14.31 9.59
N VAL A 183 8.50 14.47 8.29
CA VAL A 183 8.77 13.34 7.39
C VAL A 183 9.95 12.50 7.91
N ALA A 184 11.05 13.13 8.34
CA ALA A 184 12.19 12.42 8.91
C ALA A 184 11.81 11.59 10.14
N ALA A 185 11.10 12.18 11.10
CA ALA A 185 10.69 11.46 12.32
C ALA A 185 9.79 10.26 12.02
N VAL A 186 8.91 10.34 11.01
CA VAL A 186 8.08 9.22 10.59
C VAL A 186 8.94 8.09 9.98
N TYR A 187 9.91 8.42 9.12
CA TYR A 187 10.82 7.42 8.57
C TYR A 187 11.69 6.76 9.63
N ASP A 188 12.21 7.53 10.60
CA ASP A 188 12.98 6.99 11.74
C ASP A 188 12.14 5.99 12.55
N PHE A 189 10.87 6.33 12.80
CA PHE A 189 9.93 5.44 13.50
C PHE A 189 9.67 4.13 12.71
N ILE A 190 9.43 4.23 11.40
CA ILE A 190 9.22 3.08 10.52
C ILE A 190 10.46 2.16 10.51
N ILE A 191 11.65 2.74 10.34
CA ILE A 191 12.91 2.00 10.31
C ILE A 191 13.13 1.28 11.63
N LYS A 192 12.93 1.97 12.76
CA LYS A 192 13.06 1.40 14.10
C LYS A 192 12.11 0.20 14.29
N ASP A 193 10.83 0.33 13.96
CA ASP A 193 9.88 -0.77 14.08
C ASP A 193 10.30 -2.00 13.27
N LEU A 194 10.84 -1.80 12.06
CA LEU A 194 11.30 -2.89 11.20
C LEU A 194 12.61 -3.52 11.71
N GLU A 195 13.60 -2.72 12.10
CA GLU A 195 14.87 -3.23 12.63
C GLU A 195 14.68 -4.02 13.94
N GLU A 196 13.75 -3.60 14.81
CA GLU A 196 13.42 -4.30 16.05
C GLU A 196 12.59 -5.57 15.86
N SER A 197 11.93 -5.72 14.70
CA SER A 197 11.00 -6.83 14.47
C SER A 197 11.52 -7.90 13.52
N VAL A 198 12.27 -7.53 12.48
CA VAL A 198 12.56 -8.41 11.34
C VAL A 198 13.24 -9.72 11.72
N GLU A 199 14.16 -9.71 12.70
CA GLU A 199 14.85 -10.92 13.15
C GLU A 199 13.96 -11.88 13.93
N LEU A 200 12.86 -11.38 14.50
CA LEU A 200 11.89 -12.17 15.27
C LEU A 200 10.81 -12.78 14.38
N LEU A 201 10.68 -12.34 13.12
CA LEU A 201 9.73 -12.90 12.17
C LEU A 201 10.13 -14.30 11.75
N GLN A 202 9.15 -15.15 11.47
CA GLN A 202 9.39 -16.50 10.94
C GLN A 202 9.87 -16.43 9.47
N GLU A 203 10.70 -17.39 9.08
CA GLU A 203 11.12 -17.52 7.67
C GLU A 203 9.98 -18.05 6.83
N GLU A 204 9.34 -19.12 7.26
CA GLU A 204 8.18 -19.69 6.58
C GLU A 204 6.88 -19.03 7.10
N PRO A 205 6.06 -18.46 6.24
CA PRO A 205 4.83 -17.82 6.67
C PRO A 205 3.78 -18.87 7.07
N VAL A 206 2.99 -18.57 8.09
CA VAL A 206 1.80 -19.38 8.44
C VAL A 206 0.80 -19.39 7.29
N ASN A 207 0.63 -18.25 6.65
CA ASN A 207 -0.14 -18.05 5.42
C ASN A 207 0.24 -16.68 4.82
N ILE A 208 -0.32 -16.34 3.67
CA ILE A 208 0.01 -15.09 2.94
C ILE A 208 -0.44 -13.78 3.65
N TYR A 209 -1.21 -13.87 4.73
CA TYR A 209 -1.68 -12.72 5.51
C TYR A 209 -0.78 -12.39 6.70
N HIS A 210 0.11 -13.30 7.09
CA HIS A 210 1.14 -13.05 8.11
C HIS A 210 2.41 -12.51 7.45
N PRO A 211 3.06 -11.48 8.03
CA PRO A 211 4.36 -11.03 7.57
C PRO A 211 5.43 -12.05 7.98
N ASN A 212 6.23 -12.47 7.03
CA ASN A 212 7.40 -13.31 7.29
C ASN A 212 8.70 -12.51 7.24
N LYS A 213 9.81 -13.16 7.52
CA LYS A 213 11.14 -12.52 7.52
C LYS A 213 11.50 -11.93 6.15
N ALA A 214 11.14 -12.62 5.05
CA ALA A 214 11.35 -12.10 3.70
C ALA A 214 10.55 -10.82 3.44
N PHE A 215 9.29 -10.75 3.88
CA PHE A 215 8.49 -9.52 3.83
C PHE A 215 9.13 -8.40 4.66
N GLY A 216 9.55 -8.70 5.89
CA GLY A 216 10.18 -7.71 6.77
C GLY A 216 11.41 -7.06 6.15
N TYR A 217 12.31 -7.87 5.59
CA TYR A 217 13.48 -7.35 4.87
C TYR A 217 13.15 -6.65 3.56
N ALA A 218 12.15 -7.14 2.80
CA ALA A 218 11.72 -6.48 1.57
C ALA A 218 11.11 -5.09 1.86
N LEU A 219 10.32 -4.98 2.93
CA LEU A 219 9.77 -3.70 3.37
C LEU A 219 10.87 -2.76 3.86
N LEU A 220 11.81 -3.25 4.65
CA LEU A 220 12.96 -2.46 5.10
C LEU A 220 13.80 -1.96 3.91
N ALA A 221 14.03 -2.81 2.92
CA ALA A 221 14.70 -2.42 1.68
C ALA A 221 13.95 -1.32 0.93
N LYS A 222 12.62 -1.44 0.80
CA LYS A 222 11.77 -0.42 0.19
C LYS A 222 11.81 0.89 0.96
N VAL A 223 11.73 0.84 2.28
CA VAL A 223 11.83 2.03 3.15
C VAL A 223 13.17 2.73 2.99
N TYR A 224 14.29 2.00 3.04
CA TYR A 224 15.61 2.58 2.80
C TYR A 224 15.79 3.12 1.39
N LEU A 225 15.21 2.46 0.36
CA LEU A 225 15.20 2.97 -1.02
C LEU A 225 14.52 4.35 -1.08
N PHE A 226 13.38 4.51 -0.42
CA PHE A 226 12.65 5.78 -0.36
C PHE A 226 13.33 6.82 0.53
N HIS A 227 14.02 6.38 1.58
CA HIS A 227 14.87 7.20 2.44
C HIS A 227 16.18 7.62 1.76
N ARG A 228 16.50 7.05 0.58
CA ARG A 228 17.68 7.31 -0.24
C ARG A 228 19.00 6.77 0.36
N ASP A 229 18.92 5.80 1.26
CA ASP A 229 20.07 5.06 1.80
C ASP A 229 20.29 3.79 0.95
N TRP A 230 21.02 3.98 -0.16
CA TRP A 230 21.15 2.93 -1.18
C TRP A 230 21.89 1.69 -0.69
N GLU A 231 22.90 1.86 0.14
CA GLU A 231 23.66 0.78 0.74
C GLU A 231 22.81 -0.08 1.66
N LYS A 232 22.04 0.56 2.57
CA LYS A 232 21.15 -0.18 3.47
C LYS A 232 19.98 -0.80 2.70
N ALA A 233 19.44 -0.13 1.71
CA ALA A 233 18.40 -0.67 0.85
C ALA A 233 18.86 -1.94 0.14
N LYS A 234 20.08 -1.91 -0.44
CA LYS A 234 20.70 -3.07 -1.08
C LYS A 234 20.90 -4.23 -0.09
N ALA A 235 21.51 -3.95 1.08
CA ALA A 235 21.79 -4.99 2.07
C ALA A 235 20.50 -5.65 2.59
N ALA A 236 19.43 -4.89 2.82
CA ALA A 236 18.13 -5.43 3.21
C ALA A 236 17.48 -6.24 2.07
N ALA A 237 17.57 -5.75 0.83
CA ALA A 237 17.04 -6.46 -0.34
C ALA A 237 17.78 -7.78 -0.60
N GLU A 238 19.09 -7.84 -0.41
CA GLU A 238 19.90 -9.07 -0.51
C GLU A 238 19.45 -10.11 0.54
N LYS A 239 19.14 -9.69 1.76
CA LYS A 239 18.59 -10.59 2.80
C LYS A 239 17.19 -11.10 2.43
N ALA A 240 16.31 -10.24 1.93
CA ALA A 240 14.99 -10.66 1.44
C ALA A 240 15.11 -11.65 0.28
N PHE A 241 15.99 -11.38 -0.66
CA PHE A 241 16.27 -12.21 -1.82
C PHE A 241 16.84 -13.60 -1.46
N ALA A 242 17.70 -13.66 -0.45
CA ALA A 242 18.25 -14.92 0.05
C ALA A 242 17.16 -15.80 0.69
N LEU A 243 16.14 -15.20 1.29
CA LEU A 243 15.00 -15.91 1.87
C LEU A 243 13.97 -16.32 0.82
N ASN A 244 13.69 -15.46 -0.17
CA ASN A 244 12.77 -15.75 -1.26
C ASN A 244 13.19 -15.00 -2.53
N SER A 245 13.65 -15.74 -3.53
CA SER A 245 13.96 -15.26 -4.89
C SER A 245 13.03 -15.83 -5.97
N ALA A 246 11.97 -16.54 -5.57
CA ALA A 246 11.09 -17.21 -6.50
C ALA A 246 10.25 -16.21 -7.32
N LEU A 247 10.14 -16.48 -8.62
CA LEU A 247 9.28 -15.76 -9.56
C LEU A 247 8.32 -16.69 -10.24
N VAL A 248 7.11 -16.23 -10.48
CA VAL A 248 6.14 -16.88 -11.36
C VAL A 248 6.67 -16.81 -12.79
N ASP A 249 6.70 -17.94 -13.48
CA ASP A 249 7.11 -17.99 -14.88
C ASP A 249 5.90 -17.83 -15.80
N TYR A 250 5.75 -16.67 -16.42
CA TYR A 250 4.64 -16.38 -17.32
C TYR A 250 4.70 -17.19 -18.61
N ASN A 251 5.87 -17.73 -18.99
CA ASN A 251 5.97 -18.68 -20.10
C ASN A 251 5.25 -20.00 -19.77
N GLU A 252 5.33 -20.48 -18.52
CA GLU A 252 4.58 -21.66 -18.10
C GLU A 252 3.07 -21.43 -18.19
N ILE A 253 2.60 -20.26 -17.71
CA ILE A 253 1.18 -19.89 -17.79
C ILE A 253 0.70 -19.86 -19.25
N ARG A 254 1.47 -19.22 -20.13
CA ARG A 254 1.17 -19.18 -21.57
C ARG A 254 1.11 -20.59 -22.15
N ASN A 255 2.06 -21.45 -21.84
CA ASN A 255 2.17 -22.80 -22.36
C ASN A 255 1.04 -23.71 -21.82
N ALA A 256 0.53 -23.44 -20.63
CA ALA A 256 -0.66 -24.11 -20.07
C ALA A 256 -1.98 -23.65 -20.75
N GLY A 257 -1.94 -22.65 -21.61
CA GLY A 257 -3.11 -22.11 -22.31
C GLY A 257 -3.68 -20.84 -21.71
N GLY A 258 -2.89 -20.11 -20.92
CA GLY A 258 -3.22 -18.83 -20.31
C GLY A 258 -3.79 -18.93 -18.91
N LEU A 259 -4.12 -17.76 -18.33
CA LEU A 259 -4.55 -17.63 -16.94
C LEU A 259 -5.77 -18.49 -16.57
N ALA A 260 -6.72 -18.64 -17.48
CA ALA A 260 -7.93 -19.43 -17.23
C ALA A 260 -7.68 -20.93 -17.02
N ARG A 261 -6.56 -21.43 -17.49
CA ARG A 261 -6.17 -22.84 -17.42
C ARG A 261 -5.04 -23.12 -16.45
N ASP A 262 -4.46 -22.06 -15.89
CA ASP A 262 -3.39 -22.21 -14.92
C ASP A 262 -3.96 -22.71 -13.59
N THR A 263 -3.37 -23.80 -13.10
CA THR A 263 -3.68 -24.40 -11.79
C THR A 263 -2.48 -24.36 -10.85
N LYS A 264 -1.30 -23.92 -11.35
CA LYS A 264 -0.04 -23.96 -10.62
C LYS A 264 0.09 -22.78 -9.67
N TYR A 265 -0.30 -21.58 -10.11
CA TYR A 265 -0.07 -20.33 -9.41
C TYR A 265 -1.38 -19.72 -8.87
N SER A 266 -2.17 -20.53 -8.19
CA SER A 266 -3.38 -20.04 -7.51
C SER A 266 -3.00 -19.30 -6.22
N LYS A 267 -3.98 -18.61 -5.64
CA LYS A 267 -3.96 -17.77 -4.45
C LYS A 267 -2.89 -18.12 -3.41
N ASP A 268 -2.92 -19.33 -2.91
CA ASP A 268 -2.04 -19.77 -1.83
C ASP A 268 -0.71 -20.37 -2.33
N LYS A 269 -0.53 -20.41 -3.65
CA LYS A 269 0.60 -21.05 -4.33
C LYS A 269 1.43 -20.08 -5.17
N ASN A 270 1.12 -18.79 -5.14
CA ASN A 270 1.94 -17.79 -5.81
C ASN A 270 3.22 -17.55 -4.99
N PRO A 271 4.38 -18.01 -5.47
CA PRO A 271 5.63 -17.94 -4.70
C PRO A 271 6.18 -16.51 -4.58
N GLU A 272 5.65 -15.56 -5.35
CA GLU A 272 6.10 -14.17 -5.29
C GLU A 272 5.49 -13.38 -4.13
N VAL A 273 4.35 -13.81 -3.60
CA VAL A 273 3.63 -13.05 -2.56
C VAL A 273 4.37 -13.17 -1.24
N LEU A 274 4.97 -12.08 -0.80
CA LEU A 274 5.64 -11.98 0.50
C LEU A 274 4.66 -11.63 1.61
N SER A 275 3.66 -10.82 1.31
CA SER A 275 2.48 -10.57 2.15
C SER A 275 1.36 -10.02 1.29
N TYR A 276 0.16 -10.54 1.46
CA TYR A 276 -1.01 -10.12 0.71
C TYR A 276 -1.83 -9.11 1.49
N HIS A 277 -2.00 -7.92 0.91
CA HIS A 277 -2.88 -6.87 1.43
C HIS A 277 -3.88 -6.50 0.36
N TRP A 278 -5.12 -6.80 0.61
CA TRP A 278 -6.18 -6.63 -0.37
C TRP A 278 -6.44 -5.16 -0.72
N MET A 279 -6.54 -4.89 -2.01
CA MET A 279 -6.97 -3.61 -2.53
C MET A 279 -8.50 -3.66 -2.72
N ALA A 280 -9.23 -3.09 -1.75
CA ALA A 280 -10.68 -3.08 -1.77
C ALA A 280 -11.22 -2.02 -2.75
N GLY A 281 -12.28 -2.36 -3.48
CA GLY A 281 -13.00 -1.42 -4.33
C GLY A 281 -14.35 -1.01 -3.75
N TRP A 282 -15.03 -0.08 -4.40
CA TRP A 282 -16.40 0.30 -4.11
C TRP A 282 -17.34 -0.85 -4.50
N GLY A 283 -18.07 -1.41 -3.52
CA GLY A 283 -19.04 -2.48 -3.72
C GLY A 283 -18.62 -3.80 -3.07
N SER A 284 -19.47 -4.82 -3.16
CA SER A 284 -19.33 -6.09 -2.46
C SER A 284 -18.39 -7.09 -3.14
N GLY A 285 -17.38 -6.66 -3.92
CA GLY A 285 -16.48 -7.58 -4.59
C GLY A 285 -15.21 -6.96 -5.14
N GLU A 286 -14.16 -7.79 -5.20
CA GLU A 286 -12.86 -7.48 -5.79
C GLU A 286 -12.95 -7.02 -7.26
N GLU A 287 -14.00 -7.46 -7.99
CA GLU A 287 -14.21 -7.14 -9.40
C GLU A 287 -14.50 -5.66 -9.67
N ILE A 288 -15.10 -4.95 -8.72
CA ILE A 288 -15.52 -3.55 -8.91
C ILE A 288 -14.33 -2.59 -8.86
N CYS A 289 -13.30 -2.89 -8.07
CA CYS A 289 -12.08 -2.09 -8.07
C CYS A 289 -11.40 -2.09 -9.45
N LEU A 290 -11.35 -3.23 -10.12
CA LEU A 290 -10.81 -3.35 -11.46
C LEU A 290 -11.63 -2.61 -12.51
N LEU A 291 -12.95 -2.52 -12.34
CA LEU A 291 -13.81 -1.78 -13.28
C LEU A 291 -13.55 -0.27 -13.24
N HIS A 292 -13.19 0.29 -12.10
CA HIS A 292 -12.92 1.73 -11.96
C HIS A 292 -11.46 2.10 -12.28
N TYR A 293 -10.49 1.33 -11.78
CA TYR A 293 -9.08 1.70 -11.83
C TYR A 293 -8.20 0.67 -12.56
N GLY A 294 -8.79 -0.35 -13.16
CA GLY A 294 -8.07 -1.39 -13.89
C GLY A 294 -7.71 -1.01 -15.33
N MET A 295 -7.71 0.28 -15.66
CA MET A 295 -7.34 0.77 -16.99
C MET A 295 -5.93 1.33 -16.97
N ILE A 296 -5.17 1.02 -18.03
CA ILE A 296 -3.84 1.57 -18.24
C ILE A 296 -3.84 2.62 -19.35
N SER A 297 -2.90 3.56 -19.24
CA SER A 297 -2.75 4.61 -20.24
C SER A 297 -2.20 4.08 -21.56
N PRO A 298 -2.48 4.79 -22.70
CA PRO A 298 -1.84 4.48 -23.97
C PRO A 298 -0.31 4.59 -23.91
N GLU A 299 0.23 5.48 -23.07
CA GLU A 299 1.68 5.59 -22.86
C GLU A 299 2.24 4.31 -22.25
N LEU A 300 1.64 3.81 -21.17
CA LEU A 300 2.09 2.58 -20.52
C LEU A 300 1.99 1.38 -21.47
N LYS A 301 0.89 1.26 -22.23
CA LYS A 301 0.75 0.20 -23.23
C LYS A 301 1.95 0.14 -24.18
N ASN A 302 2.43 1.29 -24.63
CA ASN A 302 3.54 1.38 -25.59
C ASN A 302 4.90 1.03 -24.98
N LEU A 303 5.02 0.88 -23.66
CA LEU A 303 6.25 0.42 -23.00
C LEU A 303 6.38 -1.10 -23.02
N PHE A 304 5.29 -1.85 -23.18
CA PHE A 304 5.37 -3.30 -23.30
C PHE A 304 5.93 -3.70 -24.66
N GLU A 305 6.95 -4.54 -24.65
CA GLU A 305 7.48 -5.17 -25.86
C GLU A 305 6.46 -6.16 -26.44
N SER A 306 6.54 -6.42 -27.74
CA SER A 306 5.57 -7.31 -28.42
C SER A 306 5.57 -8.75 -27.89
N ASN A 307 6.64 -9.18 -27.27
CA ASN A 307 6.82 -10.49 -26.64
C ASN A 307 6.61 -10.46 -25.11
N ASP A 308 6.16 -9.32 -24.54
CA ASP A 308 5.91 -9.19 -23.12
C ASP A 308 4.60 -9.88 -22.73
N LEU A 309 4.74 -10.92 -21.91
CA LEU A 309 3.62 -11.74 -21.45
C LEU A 309 2.76 -11.03 -20.40
N ARG A 310 3.28 -10.01 -19.74
CA ARG A 310 2.49 -9.18 -18.81
C ARG A 310 1.33 -8.54 -19.56
N TYR A 311 1.58 -8.02 -20.76
CA TYR A 311 0.51 -7.44 -21.57
C TYR A 311 -0.43 -8.51 -22.14
N SER A 312 0.12 -9.50 -22.82
CA SER A 312 -0.69 -10.48 -23.55
C SER A 312 -1.54 -11.41 -22.66
N LEU A 313 -1.10 -11.65 -21.43
CA LEU A 313 -1.84 -12.48 -20.47
C LEU A 313 -2.89 -11.69 -19.68
N PHE A 314 -2.56 -10.48 -19.25
CA PHE A 314 -3.37 -9.74 -18.28
C PHE A 314 -4.24 -8.64 -18.89
N PHE A 315 -3.89 -8.12 -20.06
CA PHE A 315 -4.63 -7.02 -20.68
C PHE A 315 -5.36 -7.45 -21.96
N ARG A 316 -6.33 -6.66 -22.34
CA ARG A 316 -7.04 -6.76 -23.61
C ARG A 316 -7.34 -5.39 -24.16
N ASP A 317 -7.14 -5.21 -25.45
CA ASP A 317 -7.63 -4.10 -26.19
C ASP A 317 -9.14 -4.28 -26.45
N ASN A 318 -9.93 -3.25 -26.25
CA ASN A 318 -11.35 -3.17 -26.62
C ASN A 318 -12.11 -4.51 -26.51
N ALA A 319 -12.60 -4.81 -25.34
CA ALA A 319 -13.50 -5.95 -25.20
C ALA A 319 -14.92 -5.54 -25.53
N SER A 320 -15.35 -5.92 -26.69
CA SER A 320 -16.61 -5.56 -27.31
C SER A 320 -17.89 -5.88 -26.54
N SER A 321 -17.87 -6.71 -25.49
CA SER A 321 -19.12 -7.14 -24.85
C SER A 321 -19.36 -6.65 -23.43
N MET A 322 -18.32 -6.18 -22.70
CA MET A 322 -18.52 -5.53 -21.39
C MET A 322 -18.32 -4.03 -21.44
N VAL A 323 -17.56 -3.55 -22.41
CA VAL A 323 -17.23 -2.13 -22.61
C VAL A 323 -18.43 -1.39 -23.20
N ASP A 324 -19.21 -2.01 -24.08
CA ASP A 324 -20.41 -1.42 -24.71
C ASP A 324 -21.48 -0.96 -23.71
N TRP A 325 -21.45 -1.47 -22.49
CA TRP A 325 -22.39 -1.07 -21.44
C TRP A 325 -21.98 0.21 -20.71
N PHE A 326 -20.69 0.57 -20.75
CA PHE A 326 -20.13 1.64 -19.91
C PHE A 326 -19.29 2.66 -20.68
N ASP A 327 -19.00 2.45 -21.96
CA ASP A 327 -18.09 3.31 -22.71
C ASP A 327 -18.74 3.88 -23.97
N TYR A 328 -18.73 5.18 -24.07
CA TYR A 328 -19.20 5.91 -25.24
C TYR A 328 -18.07 6.03 -26.29
N GLY A 329 -17.52 4.90 -26.72
CA GLY A 329 -16.96 4.79 -28.05
C GLY A 329 -15.57 5.36 -28.33
N SER A 330 -14.69 5.59 -27.34
CA SER A 330 -13.35 6.11 -27.66
C SER A 330 -12.36 5.06 -28.18
N GLY A 331 -12.66 3.79 -28.05
CA GLY A 331 -11.78 2.70 -28.53
C GLY A 331 -10.41 2.59 -27.86
N ALA A 332 -10.13 3.40 -26.83
CA ALA A 332 -8.83 3.50 -26.18
C ALA A 332 -8.71 2.72 -24.85
N ALA A 333 -9.80 2.10 -24.41
CA ALA A 333 -9.82 1.39 -23.12
C ALA A 333 -9.00 0.09 -23.20
N ILE A 334 -7.98 0.01 -22.34
CA ILE A 334 -7.14 -1.16 -22.17
C ILE A 334 -7.38 -1.70 -20.76
N TRP A 335 -8.04 -2.84 -20.68
CA TRP A 335 -8.53 -3.40 -19.43
C TRP A 335 -7.69 -4.55 -18.93
N LEU A 336 -7.51 -4.62 -17.61
CA LEU A 336 -7.07 -5.84 -16.96
C LEU A 336 -8.12 -6.92 -17.19
N ARG A 337 -7.68 -8.08 -17.66
CA ARG A 337 -8.56 -9.25 -17.78
C ARG A 337 -8.87 -9.75 -16.38
N ALA A 338 -10.09 -9.54 -15.92
CA ALA A 338 -10.56 -10.14 -14.69
C ALA A 338 -10.57 -11.66 -14.85
N ASN A 339 -9.55 -12.33 -14.34
CA ASN A 339 -9.49 -13.78 -14.29
C ASN A 339 -9.03 -14.24 -12.90
N ASN A 340 -9.71 -15.14 -12.34
CA ASN A 340 -9.95 -15.41 -10.94
C ASN A 340 -8.76 -15.75 -10.02
N ASN A 341 -7.53 -15.87 -10.46
CA ASN A 341 -6.48 -16.43 -9.60
C ASN A 341 -5.17 -15.64 -9.53
N ILE A 342 -4.46 -15.40 -10.63
CA ILE A 342 -3.13 -14.77 -10.58
C ILE A 342 -3.20 -13.25 -10.60
N ASP A 343 -4.06 -12.67 -11.41
CA ASP A 343 -4.25 -11.23 -11.57
C ASP A 343 -4.61 -10.55 -10.24
N ARG A 344 -5.45 -11.16 -9.40
CA ARG A 344 -5.79 -10.67 -8.08
C ARG A 344 -4.56 -10.52 -7.19
N PHE A 345 -3.68 -11.53 -7.19
CA PHE A 345 -2.48 -11.53 -6.34
C PHE A 345 -1.33 -10.73 -6.90
N THR A 346 -1.33 -10.51 -8.21
CA THR A 346 -0.29 -9.73 -8.86
C THR A 346 -0.61 -8.23 -8.84
N TYR A 347 -1.85 -7.85 -9.14
CA TYR A 347 -2.22 -6.46 -9.40
C TYR A 347 -3.24 -5.87 -8.42
N MET A 348 -3.88 -6.69 -7.59
CA MET A 348 -4.89 -6.22 -6.62
C MET A 348 -4.38 -6.24 -5.18
N SER A 349 -3.10 -6.42 -4.98
CA SER A 349 -2.46 -6.33 -3.67
C SER A 349 -1.59 -5.09 -3.59
N VAL A 350 -1.67 -4.39 -2.48
CA VAL A 350 -0.72 -3.32 -2.12
C VAL A 350 0.46 -3.87 -1.32
N GLY A 351 0.47 -5.17 -1.04
CA GLY A 351 1.57 -5.88 -0.40
C GLY A 351 2.80 -6.00 -1.30
N LEU A 352 3.87 -6.56 -0.76
CA LEU A 352 5.12 -6.73 -1.48
C LEU A 352 5.19 -8.10 -2.16
N ARG A 353 5.84 -8.11 -3.32
CA ARG A 353 6.17 -9.31 -4.09
C ARG A 353 7.67 -9.42 -4.33
N THR A 354 8.17 -10.63 -4.47
CA THR A 354 9.58 -10.90 -4.81
C THR A 354 10.05 -10.14 -6.06
N ALA A 355 9.18 -9.96 -7.06
CA ALA A 355 9.49 -9.16 -8.24
C ALA A 355 9.93 -7.72 -7.90
N GLU A 356 9.34 -7.10 -6.86
CA GLU A 356 9.78 -5.77 -6.39
C GLU A 356 11.18 -5.82 -5.75
N VAL A 357 11.54 -6.93 -5.09
CA VAL A 357 12.89 -7.11 -4.52
C VAL A 357 13.96 -7.13 -5.63
N TYR A 358 13.70 -7.81 -6.76
CA TYR A 358 14.56 -7.74 -7.94
C TYR A 358 14.77 -6.30 -8.44
N LEU A 359 13.70 -5.53 -8.49
CA LEU A 359 13.75 -4.14 -8.96
C LEU A 359 14.43 -3.20 -7.95
N ILE A 360 14.31 -3.44 -6.64
CA ILE A 360 15.08 -2.73 -5.61
C ILE A 360 16.56 -3.05 -5.73
N LEU A 361 16.92 -4.34 -5.93
CA LEU A 361 18.31 -4.75 -6.16
C LEU A 361 18.89 -4.15 -7.44
N ALA A 362 18.12 -4.13 -8.52
CA ALA A 362 18.54 -3.48 -9.76
C ALA A 362 18.80 -1.98 -9.55
N GLU A 363 17.86 -1.26 -8.92
CA GLU A 363 17.97 0.19 -8.70
C GLU A 363 19.14 0.52 -7.77
N THR A 364 19.26 -0.18 -6.64
CA THR A 364 20.34 0.09 -5.67
C THR A 364 21.71 -0.20 -6.25
N ASN A 365 21.87 -1.29 -7.03
CA ASN A 365 23.12 -1.57 -7.72
C ASN A 365 23.44 -0.51 -8.78
N ALA A 366 22.46 -0.06 -9.57
CA ALA A 366 22.66 1.02 -10.54
C ALA A 366 23.11 2.31 -9.86
N ARG A 367 22.47 2.71 -8.76
CA ARG A 367 22.82 3.91 -7.99
C ARG A 367 24.20 3.83 -7.32
N LEU A 368 24.65 2.64 -6.99
CA LEU A 368 25.99 2.37 -6.43
C LEU A 368 27.05 2.12 -7.52
N GLY A 369 26.72 2.30 -8.81
CA GLY A 369 27.66 2.13 -9.93
C GLY A 369 27.88 0.69 -10.40
N ASN A 370 27.16 -0.28 -9.84
CA ASN A 370 27.29 -1.70 -10.18
C ASN A 370 26.35 -2.07 -11.35
N LEU A 371 26.58 -1.49 -12.55
CA LEU A 371 25.67 -1.61 -13.70
C LEU A 371 25.49 -3.05 -14.17
N SER A 372 26.53 -3.89 -14.09
CA SER A 372 26.43 -5.31 -14.46
C SER A 372 25.44 -6.04 -13.57
N ALA A 373 25.56 -5.91 -12.25
CA ALA A 373 24.64 -6.55 -11.31
C ALA A 373 23.20 -6.02 -11.48
N ALA A 374 23.04 -4.71 -11.72
CA ALA A 374 21.73 -4.11 -12.01
C ALA A 374 21.09 -4.74 -13.25
N THR A 375 21.86 -4.91 -14.33
CA THR A 375 21.43 -5.56 -15.58
C THR A 375 21.04 -7.01 -15.35
N ASP A 376 21.81 -7.74 -14.53
CA ASP A 376 21.54 -9.14 -14.22
C ASP A 376 20.20 -9.32 -13.50
N TYR A 377 19.87 -8.48 -12.51
CA TYR A 377 18.58 -8.54 -11.82
C TYR A 377 17.41 -8.20 -12.74
N VAL A 378 17.55 -7.20 -13.60
CA VAL A 378 16.54 -6.87 -14.61
C VAL A 378 16.34 -8.05 -15.56
N ASN A 379 17.41 -8.65 -16.08
CA ASN A 379 17.33 -9.76 -17.01
C ASN A 379 16.76 -11.04 -16.38
N GLN A 380 17.03 -11.31 -15.11
CA GLN A 380 16.41 -12.42 -14.38
C GLN A 380 14.89 -12.25 -14.26
N LEU A 381 14.40 -11.04 -13.96
CA LEU A 381 12.98 -10.75 -13.93
C LEU A 381 12.36 -10.89 -15.33
N ARG A 382 12.98 -10.27 -16.35
CA ARG A 382 12.52 -10.29 -17.74
C ARG A 382 12.44 -11.70 -18.32
N ALA A 383 13.36 -12.59 -17.96
CA ALA A 383 13.33 -13.99 -18.36
C ALA A 383 12.06 -14.74 -17.93
N LYS A 384 11.39 -14.27 -16.88
CA LYS A 384 10.12 -14.82 -16.36
C LYS A 384 8.88 -14.08 -16.87
N ARG A 385 9.09 -12.98 -17.58
CA ARG A 385 8.01 -12.08 -18.06
C ARG A 385 7.87 -12.04 -19.57
N LEU A 386 8.97 -12.21 -20.31
CA LEU A 386 8.98 -12.14 -21.76
C LEU A 386 9.12 -13.53 -22.39
N SER A 387 8.64 -13.69 -23.59
CA SER A 387 8.81 -14.90 -24.38
C SER A 387 9.91 -14.73 -25.42
N GLY A 388 10.84 -15.68 -25.45
CA GLY A 388 11.95 -15.63 -26.40
C GLY A 388 13.07 -14.69 -25.93
N ASP A 389 13.44 -13.72 -26.75
CA ASP A 389 14.51 -12.76 -26.41
C ASP A 389 14.03 -11.78 -25.33
N TYR A 390 14.66 -11.84 -24.18
CA TYR A 390 14.30 -11.06 -22.99
C TYR A 390 15.41 -10.15 -22.50
N ALA A 391 16.68 -10.44 -22.90
CA ALA A 391 17.83 -9.80 -22.29
C ALA A 391 18.06 -8.39 -22.85
N ILE A 392 18.27 -7.43 -21.95
CA ILE A 392 18.86 -6.15 -22.33
C ILE A 392 20.38 -6.24 -22.25
N ALA A 393 21.08 -5.54 -23.15
CA ALA A 393 22.50 -5.32 -23.02
C ALA A 393 22.77 -4.38 -21.82
N GLN A 394 23.92 -4.54 -21.17
CA GLN A 394 24.31 -3.63 -20.09
C GLN A 394 24.41 -2.20 -20.63
N PRO A 395 23.64 -1.24 -20.08
CA PRO A 395 23.75 0.17 -20.42
C PRO A 395 25.13 0.75 -20.08
N ALA A 396 25.55 1.77 -20.80
CA ALA A 396 26.85 2.39 -20.60
C ALA A 396 26.90 3.32 -19.38
N THR A 397 25.76 3.89 -19.00
CA THR A 397 25.64 4.88 -17.94
C THR A 397 24.61 4.49 -16.88
N GLN A 398 24.78 5.04 -15.67
CA GLN A 398 23.79 4.91 -14.60
C GLN A 398 22.43 5.41 -15.04
N LYS A 399 22.38 6.55 -15.75
CA LYS A 399 21.11 7.13 -16.20
C LYS A 399 20.37 6.18 -17.13
N GLU A 400 21.06 5.63 -18.14
CA GLU A 400 20.44 4.65 -19.07
C GLU A 400 19.95 3.40 -18.33
N MET A 401 20.71 2.92 -17.34
CA MET A 401 20.28 1.78 -16.54
C MET A 401 19.04 2.10 -15.69
N MET A 402 19.01 3.28 -15.08
CA MET A 402 17.83 3.75 -14.32
C MET A 402 16.62 3.93 -15.22
N ASP A 403 16.77 4.44 -16.45
CA ASP A 403 15.67 4.55 -17.41
C ASP A 403 15.05 3.16 -17.72
N GLN A 404 15.88 2.13 -17.88
CA GLN A 404 15.41 0.74 -18.05
C GLN A 404 14.71 0.22 -16.80
N ILE A 405 15.27 0.46 -15.62
CA ILE A 405 14.65 0.06 -14.34
C ILE A 405 13.31 0.75 -14.14
N ILE A 406 13.18 2.02 -14.45
CA ILE A 406 11.92 2.76 -14.36
C ILE A 406 10.86 2.14 -15.28
N VAL A 407 11.22 1.76 -16.50
CA VAL A 407 10.30 1.07 -17.43
C VAL A 407 9.88 -0.28 -16.85
N GLU A 408 10.83 -1.09 -16.37
CA GLU A 408 10.50 -2.39 -15.77
C GLU A 408 9.63 -2.26 -14.50
N ARG A 409 9.87 -1.25 -13.67
CA ARG A 409 9.01 -0.96 -12.51
C ARG A 409 7.59 -0.61 -12.93
N ARG A 410 7.42 0.20 -13.99
CA ARG A 410 6.10 0.55 -14.54
C ARG A 410 5.38 -0.68 -15.10
N ASN A 411 6.08 -1.55 -15.83
CA ASN A 411 5.50 -2.76 -16.41
C ASN A 411 5.17 -3.84 -15.37
N GLU A 412 5.90 -3.89 -14.26
CA GLU A 412 5.79 -4.94 -13.24
C GLU A 412 4.89 -4.56 -12.06
N LEU A 413 4.99 -3.32 -11.57
CA LEU A 413 4.34 -2.87 -10.33
C LEU A 413 3.10 -2.02 -10.62
N LEU A 414 2.26 -2.54 -11.50
CA LEU A 414 1.03 -1.88 -11.94
C LEU A 414 0.02 -1.74 -10.80
N PHE A 415 -0.76 -0.68 -10.89
CA PHE A 415 -1.84 -0.36 -9.96
C PHE A 415 -1.34 -0.10 -8.51
N GLY A 416 -2.25 -0.04 -7.55
CA GLY A 416 -1.90 0.31 -6.19
C GLY A 416 -1.22 1.68 -6.09
N PHE A 417 -0.26 1.78 -5.16
CA PHE A 417 0.40 3.06 -4.83
C PHE A 417 1.75 3.25 -5.51
N ASN A 418 2.31 2.21 -6.14
CA ASN A 418 3.71 2.18 -6.53
C ASN A 418 4.10 3.30 -7.49
N ARG A 419 3.35 3.47 -8.60
CA ARG A 419 3.71 4.49 -9.60
C ARG A 419 3.59 5.90 -9.05
N PHE A 420 2.55 6.21 -8.27
CA PHE A 420 2.39 7.51 -7.64
C PHE A 420 3.55 7.81 -6.67
N PHE A 421 3.94 6.84 -5.84
CA PHE A 421 5.07 7.01 -4.93
C PHE A 421 6.42 7.12 -5.67
N ASP A 422 6.62 6.33 -6.72
CA ASP A 422 7.81 6.40 -7.57
C ASP A 422 7.94 7.77 -8.26
N LEU A 423 6.85 8.33 -8.80
CA LEU A 423 6.87 9.67 -9.37
C LEU A 423 7.32 10.72 -8.35
N LYS A 424 6.79 10.68 -7.12
CA LYS A 424 7.17 11.62 -6.06
C LYS A 424 8.66 11.58 -5.76
N ARG A 425 9.25 10.38 -5.59
CA ARG A 425 10.67 10.25 -5.25
C ARG A 425 11.59 10.55 -6.43
N PHE A 426 11.21 10.16 -7.66
CA PHE A 426 11.99 10.47 -8.86
C PHE A 426 11.93 11.95 -9.23
N ASN A 427 10.84 12.64 -8.95
CA ASN A 427 10.72 14.07 -9.19
C ASN A 427 11.66 14.93 -8.32
N LEU A 428 12.28 14.36 -7.27
CA LEU A 428 13.37 15.02 -6.53
C LEU A 428 14.68 15.07 -7.31
N GLU A 429 14.82 14.31 -8.41
CA GLU A 429 16.05 14.17 -9.18
C GLU A 429 15.86 14.73 -10.59
N PRO A 430 16.54 15.83 -10.97
CA PRO A 430 16.34 16.46 -12.28
C PRO A 430 16.47 15.51 -13.49
N GLU A 431 17.30 14.47 -13.35
CA GLU A 431 17.53 13.47 -14.40
C GLU A 431 16.35 12.53 -14.64
N TYR A 432 15.46 12.37 -13.63
CA TYR A 432 14.34 11.41 -13.64
C TYR A 432 12.98 12.09 -13.48
N GLN A 433 12.96 13.43 -13.42
CA GLN A 433 11.72 14.21 -13.34
C GLN A 433 10.80 13.91 -14.51
N LYS A 434 9.51 13.75 -14.22
CA LYS A 434 8.48 13.50 -15.24
C LYS A 434 7.40 14.57 -15.21
N THR A 435 7.28 15.33 -16.29
CA THR A 435 6.05 16.09 -16.58
C THR A 435 5.08 15.16 -17.27
N ILE A 436 3.91 14.94 -16.70
CA ILE A 436 2.87 14.12 -17.29
C ILE A 436 1.99 15.03 -18.16
N VAL A 437 1.82 14.64 -19.43
CA VAL A 437 0.93 15.33 -20.37
C VAL A 437 -0.13 14.33 -20.81
N ARG A 438 -1.38 14.70 -20.65
CA ARG A 438 -2.53 13.86 -20.97
C ARG A 438 -3.46 14.59 -21.94
N GLN A 439 -3.76 13.97 -23.07
CA GLN A 439 -4.81 14.42 -23.98
C GLN A 439 -6.07 13.61 -23.72
N PHE A 440 -7.16 14.29 -23.40
CA PHE A 440 -8.41 13.63 -23.06
C PHE A 440 -9.63 14.49 -23.46
N PRO A 441 -10.71 13.91 -24.01
CA PRO A 441 -10.78 12.51 -24.44
C PRO A 441 -9.77 12.18 -25.54
N VAL A 442 -9.49 10.91 -25.79
CA VAL A 442 -8.49 10.49 -26.81
C VAL A 442 -8.93 10.92 -28.22
N VAL A 443 -10.24 10.88 -28.48
CA VAL A 443 -10.88 11.40 -29.69
C VAL A 443 -11.99 12.37 -29.31
N ASN A 444 -12.29 13.35 -30.19
CA ASN A 444 -13.43 14.22 -29.97
C ASN A 444 -14.72 13.39 -30.00
N ILE A 445 -15.41 13.28 -28.86
CA ILE A 445 -16.65 12.52 -28.76
C ILE A 445 -17.83 13.34 -29.31
N THR A 446 -17.87 14.62 -28.93
CA THR A 446 -18.89 15.59 -29.39
C THR A 446 -18.27 16.98 -29.40
N GLU A 447 -19.00 17.97 -30.00
CA GLU A 447 -18.63 19.40 -29.92
C GLU A 447 -18.63 19.89 -28.42
N THR A 448 -19.43 19.27 -27.58
CA THR A 448 -19.54 19.61 -26.14
C THR A 448 -18.30 19.21 -25.35
N TYR A 449 -17.60 18.17 -25.78
CA TYR A 449 -16.42 17.67 -25.07
C TYR A 449 -15.21 17.59 -26.01
N PRO A 450 -14.61 18.74 -26.35
CA PRO A 450 -13.42 18.77 -27.18
C PRO A 450 -12.23 18.16 -26.45
N GLN A 451 -11.29 17.59 -27.19
CA GLN A 451 -10.03 17.15 -26.64
C GLN A 451 -9.29 18.31 -25.95
N LYS A 452 -8.85 18.07 -24.73
CA LYS A 452 -8.04 19.01 -23.94
C LYS A 452 -6.70 18.38 -23.58
N THR A 453 -5.72 19.22 -23.31
CA THR A 453 -4.42 18.81 -22.79
C THR A 453 -4.31 19.18 -21.32
N TYR A 454 -4.02 18.20 -20.48
CA TYR A 454 -3.81 18.36 -19.05
C TYR A 454 -2.35 18.07 -18.73
N THR A 455 -1.77 18.83 -17.80
CA THR A 455 -0.33 18.74 -17.48
C THR A 455 -0.13 18.70 -15.98
N LEU A 456 0.59 17.68 -15.50
CA LEU A 456 1.06 17.57 -14.12
C LEU A 456 2.58 17.77 -14.09
N LYS A 457 3.04 18.82 -13.43
CA LYS A 457 4.46 19.13 -13.29
C LYS A 457 5.09 18.35 -12.13
N PRO A 458 6.43 18.14 -12.14
CA PRO A 458 7.14 17.43 -11.09
C PRO A 458 6.98 18.03 -9.69
N ASP A 459 6.84 19.35 -9.60
CA ASP A 459 6.70 20.12 -8.38
C ASP A 459 5.24 20.40 -7.98
N SER A 460 4.27 19.77 -8.64
CA SER A 460 2.85 19.97 -8.37
C SER A 460 2.49 19.59 -6.93
N ARG A 461 1.72 20.47 -6.27
CA ARG A 461 1.14 20.19 -4.95
C ARG A 461 0.18 18.99 -4.94
N LEU A 462 -0.29 18.56 -6.11
CA LEU A 462 -1.17 17.40 -6.24
C LEU A 462 -0.52 16.08 -5.83
N TYR A 463 0.81 16.03 -5.77
CA TYR A 463 1.55 14.88 -5.23
C TYR A 463 1.44 14.74 -3.70
N ILE A 464 0.81 15.69 -3.00
CA ILE A 464 0.54 15.60 -1.57
C ILE A 464 -0.98 15.51 -1.38
N ILE A 465 -1.46 14.35 -0.97
CA ILE A 465 -2.89 14.13 -0.77
C ILE A 465 -3.31 14.84 0.52
N PRO A 466 -4.38 15.66 0.49
CA PRO A 466 -4.83 16.37 1.68
C PRO A 466 -5.41 15.40 2.72
N PHE A 467 -5.21 15.71 4.01
CA PHE A 467 -5.93 15.00 5.07
C PHE A 467 -7.43 15.28 4.98
N PRO A 468 -8.28 14.27 5.22
CA PRO A 468 -9.73 14.44 5.14
C PRO A 468 -10.26 15.38 6.21
N HIS A 469 -11.36 16.09 5.90
CA HIS A 469 -12.02 16.98 6.84
C HIS A 469 -12.41 16.28 8.15
N SER A 470 -12.96 15.07 8.05
CA SER A 470 -13.36 14.27 9.23
C SER A 470 -12.23 14.01 10.22
N ALA A 471 -10.99 13.87 9.74
CA ALA A 471 -9.81 13.70 10.58
C ALA A 471 -9.34 15.05 11.16
N ARG A 472 -9.34 16.11 10.36
CA ARG A 472 -8.93 17.46 10.77
C ARG A 472 -9.87 18.08 11.80
N ASP A 473 -11.17 17.86 11.66
CA ASP A 473 -12.18 18.33 12.61
C ASP A 473 -12.00 17.69 14.00
N LYS A 474 -11.56 16.44 14.03
CA LYS A 474 -11.26 15.71 15.28
C LYS A 474 -9.88 15.99 15.84
N ASN A 475 -8.92 16.37 14.99
CA ASN A 475 -7.55 16.67 15.37
C ASN A 475 -7.10 18.00 14.78
N PRO A 476 -7.23 19.12 15.52
CA PRO A 476 -6.82 20.43 15.04
C PRO A 476 -5.31 20.59 14.80
N ASN A 477 -4.50 19.64 15.28
CA ASN A 477 -3.04 19.63 15.01
C ASN A 477 -2.70 19.06 13.62
N LEU A 478 -3.70 18.49 12.91
CA LEU A 478 -3.52 17.90 11.59
C LEU A 478 -3.70 18.97 10.50
N THR A 479 -2.74 19.90 10.41
CA THR A 479 -2.68 20.92 9.35
C THR A 479 -2.33 20.29 7.99
N LEU A 480 -2.69 20.95 6.89
CA LEU A 480 -2.37 20.46 5.54
C LEU A 480 -0.87 20.62 5.23
N ASN A 481 -0.26 19.58 4.68
CA ASN A 481 1.15 19.61 4.29
C ASN A 481 1.42 20.39 2.98
N THR A 482 0.38 20.82 2.27
CA THR A 482 0.49 21.65 1.06
C THR A 482 0.61 23.14 1.34
N GLU A 483 0.44 23.55 2.58
CA GLU A 483 0.47 24.96 3.01
C GLU A 483 1.76 25.30 3.81
N GLU A 484 2.66 24.33 3.94
CA GLU A 484 3.93 24.46 4.69
C GLU A 484 5.14 24.63 3.79
#